data_6fb75cf2d6b2c03bc5c064fa2d5168d5
#
_entry.id   6fb75cf2d6b2c03bc5c064fa2d5168d5
#
_cell.length_a   1.000
_cell.length_b   1.000
_cell.length_c   1.000
_cell.angle_alpha   90.00
_cell.angle_beta   90.00
_cell.angle_gamma   90.00
#
_symmetry.space_group_name_H-M   'P 1'
#
loop_
_entity.id
_entity.type
_entity.pdbx_description
1 polymer ?
#
loop_
_entity_poly.entity_id
_entity_poly.type
_entity_poly.pdbx_seq_one_letter_code
_entity_poly.pdbx_strand_id
1 'polypeptide(L)'
;PLVTLSNETVVYGTINSGQTQYGDDFTLSLEASAIHREELGLRLHITDDSSNEWDAVISLDVVGSLLSITSSGYIEPGETSNFYITLRNNGQESATGVYGELLYLGTLIEITDDYGSWGDIFPLASITSDAFTITAGNGILNGTILPIGLRIQSEEGYDHIEYYPLQIGTVSEIDPLGPDQYGYYIYDSGDDGYDLAPVYDWVEID
;
A
#
# COMPACT_ATOMS: atom_id res chain seq x y z
N PRO A 1 -5.25 -1.91 -19.75
CA PRO A 1 -3.93 -2.50 -19.95
C PRO A 1 -2.87 -1.50 -19.50
N LEU A 2 -1.81 -1.97 -18.80
CA LEU A 2 -0.71 -1.13 -18.33
C LEU A 2 0.12 -0.51 -19.46
N VAL A 3 0.06 -1.09 -20.64
CA VAL A 3 0.81 -0.67 -21.83
C VAL A 3 -0.13 -0.48 -23.01
N THR A 4 0.07 0.61 -23.73
CA THR A 4 -0.57 0.88 -25.01
C THR A 4 0.51 0.99 -26.08
N LEU A 5 0.37 0.22 -27.17
CA LEU A 5 1.23 0.33 -28.36
C LEU A 5 0.60 1.30 -29.34
N SER A 6 1.34 2.30 -29.77
CA SER A 6 0.89 3.28 -30.78
C SER A 6 1.53 3.04 -32.14
N ASN A 7 2.69 2.36 -32.21
CA ASN A 7 3.28 1.84 -33.42
C ASN A 7 3.59 0.35 -33.22
N GLU A 8 2.72 -0.52 -33.72
CA GLU A 8 2.75 -1.98 -33.51
C GLU A 8 3.48 -2.73 -34.63
N THR A 9 3.71 -2.11 -35.79
CA THR A 9 4.28 -2.75 -36.94
C THR A 9 5.46 -1.96 -37.49
N VAL A 10 6.59 -2.64 -37.65
CA VAL A 10 7.85 -2.05 -38.11
C VAL A 10 8.42 -2.89 -39.26
N VAL A 11 8.95 -2.22 -40.32
CA VAL A 11 9.57 -2.87 -41.47
C VAL A 11 11.08 -2.78 -41.37
N TYR A 12 11.75 -3.93 -41.42
CA TYR A 12 13.22 -4.02 -41.35
C TYR A 12 13.89 -4.06 -42.73
N GLY A 13 13.11 -4.29 -43.80
CA GLY A 13 13.68 -4.49 -45.15
C GLY A 13 14.45 -5.81 -45.27
N THR A 14 15.43 -5.86 -46.18
CA THR A 14 16.22 -7.08 -46.45
C THR A 14 17.34 -7.22 -45.44
N ILE A 15 17.38 -8.35 -44.69
CA ILE A 15 18.46 -8.70 -43.76
C ILE A 15 19.26 -9.84 -44.41
N ASN A 16 20.51 -9.57 -44.80
CA ASN A 16 21.40 -10.60 -45.32
C ASN A 16 21.98 -11.47 -44.19
N SER A 17 22.37 -12.71 -44.56
CA SER A 17 22.98 -13.64 -43.60
C SER A 17 24.16 -13.04 -42.83
N GLY A 18 24.10 -13.08 -41.52
CA GLY A 18 25.11 -12.53 -40.62
C GLY A 18 25.10 -11.01 -40.48
N GLN A 19 24.10 -10.32 -41.03
CA GLN A 19 23.97 -8.87 -40.90
C GLN A 19 22.86 -8.51 -39.85
N THR A 20 22.98 -7.30 -39.34
CA THR A 20 21.98 -6.68 -38.45
C THR A 20 21.36 -5.50 -39.21
N GLN A 21 20.05 -5.37 -39.10
CA GLN A 21 19.31 -4.25 -39.66
C GLN A 21 18.46 -3.61 -38.56
N TYR A 22 18.37 -2.28 -38.59
CA TYR A 22 17.48 -1.54 -37.72
C TYR A 22 16.22 -1.19 -38.51
N GLY A 23 15.07 -1.38 -37.88
CA GLY A 23 13.78 -0.92 -38.38
C GLY A 23 13.42 0.45 -37.81
N ASP A 24 12.21 0.90 -38.09
CA ASP A 24 11.61 2.03 -37.37
C ASP A 24 11.34 1.66 -35.91
N ASP A 25 11.09 2.66 -35.07
CA ASP A 25 10.88 2.44 -33.63
C ASP A 25 9.46 1.91 -33.37
N PHE A 26 9.35 0.92 -32.52
CA PHE A 26 8.10 0.63 -31.81
C PHE A 26 7.84 1.72 -30.77
N THR A 27 6.60 2.20 -30.71
CA THR A 27 6.22 3.22 -29.72
C THR A 27 5.21 2.63 -28.75
N LEU A 28 5.57 2.67 -27.47
CA LEU A 28 4.70 2.26 -26.39
C LEU A 28 4.54 3.40 -25.37
N SER A 29 3.38 3.48 -24.74
CA SER A 29 3.14 4.31 -23.59
C SER A 29 2.76 3.43 -22.40
N LEU A 30 3.23 3.80 -21.22
CA LEU A 30 2.98 3.13 -19.95
C LEU A 30 1.98 3.98 -19.16
N GLU A 31 1.00 3.33 -18.53
CA GLU A 31 0.08 4.02 -17.61
C GLU A 31 0.85 4.48 -16.36
N ALA A 32 0.48 5.64 -15.83
CA ALA A 32 1.12 6.22 -14.63
C ALA A 32 0.94 5.35 -13.37
N SER A 33 -0.07 4.47 -13.35
CA SER A 33 -0.33 3.51 -12.28
C SER A 33 0.55 2.26 -12.31
N ALA A 34 1.43 2.11 -13.31
CA ALA A 34 2.34 0.97 -13.39
C ALA A 34 3.35 1.01 -12.23
N ILE A 35 3.44 -0.10 -11.50
CA ILE A 35 4.26 -0.19 -10.29
C ILE A 35 5.71 -0.51 -10.66
N HIS A 36 6.66 0.11 -9.96
CA HIS A 36 8.08 -0.19 -10.08
C HIS A 36 8.35 -1.71 -9.91
N ARG A 37 9.23 -2.26 -10.75
CA ARG A 37 9.58 -3.69 -10.88
C ARG A 37 8.48 -4.60 -11.45
N GLU A 38 7.42 -4.04 -11.99
CA GLU A 38 6.51 -4.82 -12.81
C GLU A 38 7.20 -5.23 -14.11
N GLU A 39 7.18 -6.52 -14.44
CA GLU A 39 7.78 -7.04 -15.67
C GLU A 39 6.72 -7.03 -16.78
N LEU A 40 7.04 -6.38 -17.88
CA LEU A 40 6.20 -6.34 -19.06
C LEU A 40 6.73 -7.31 -20.12
N GLY A 41 5.97 -8.34 -20.43
CA GLY A 41 6.26 -9.27 -21.51
C GLY A 41 5.65 -8.80 -22.82
N LEU A 42 6.48 -8.39 -23.80
CA LEU A 42 6.07 -8.06 -25.16
C LEU A 42 6.38 -9.25 -26.06
N ARG A 43 5.40 -9.68 -26.87
CA ARG A 43 5.61 -10.67 -27.92
C ARG A 43 5.93 -9.95 -29.23
N LEU A 44 7.10 -10.22 -29.78
CA LEU A 44 7.49 -9.80 -31.11
C LEU A 44 7.18 -10.92 -32.09
N HIS A 45 6.27 -10.68 -33.03
CA HIS A 45 5.97 -11.57 -34.14
C HIS A 45 6.63 -11.04 -35.41
N ILE A 46 7.44 -11.87 -36.06
CA ILE A 46 8.25 -11.51 -37.21
C ILE A 46 7.80 -12.37 -38.39
N THR A 47 7.58 -11.75 -39.53
CA THR A 47 7.26 -12.45 -40.79
C THR A 47 8.18 -11.96 -41.92
N ASP A 48 8.52 -12.86 -42.86
CA ASP A 48 9.22 -12.49 -44.09
C ASP A 48 8.31 -12.57 -45.35
N ASP A 49 8.80 -12.11 -46.46
CA ASP A 49 8.09 -12.14 -47.77
C ASP A 49 7.78 -13.57 -48.25
N SER A 50 8.43 -14.59 -47.69
CA SER A 50 8.21 -15.99 -47.98
C SER A 50 7.19 -16.63 -47.03
N SER A 51 6.55 -15.86 -46.18
CA SER A 51 5.59 -16.30 -45.11
C SER A 51 6.22 -17.20 -44.08
N ASN A 52 7.51 -17.11 -43.81
CA ASN A 52 8.10 -17.69 -42.61
C ASN A 52 7.82 -16.81 -41.40
N GLU A 53 7.61 -17.44 -40.27
CA GLU A 53 7.20 -16.78 -39.03
C GLU A 53 8.14 -17.14 -37.87
N TRP A 54 8.44 -16.17 -37.04
CA TRP A 54 9.21 -16.32 -35.82
C TRP A 54 8.57 -15.50 -34.71
N ASP A 55 8.69 -16.01 -33.48
CA ASP A 55 8.25 -15.30 -32.29
C ASP A 55 9.42 -15.10 -31.34
N ALA A 56 9.46 -13.95 -30.71
CA ALA A 56 10.37 -13.64 -29.60
C ALA A 56 9.61 -12.94 -28.48
N VAL A 57 10.07 -13.12 -27.25
CA VAL A 57 9.58 -12.40 -26.08
C VAL A 57 10.64 -11.37 -25.69
N ILE A 58 10.20 -10.13 -25.49
CA ILE A 58 11.01 -9.03 -24.97
C ILE A 58 10.47 -8.70 -23.60
N SER A 59 11.29 -8.84 -22.55
CA SER A 59 10.94 -8.42 -21.20
C SER A 59 11.46 -7.01 -20.95
N LEU A 60 10.59 -6.14 -20.44
CA LEU A 60 10.91 -4.78 -20.01
C LEU A 60 10.56 -4.62 -18.55
N ASP A 61 11.47 -4.08 -17.75
CA ASP A 61 11.22 -3.74 -16.37
C ASP A 61 10.64 -2.32 -16.27
N VAL A 62 9.58 -2.17 -15.48
CA VAL A 62 9.04 -0.85 -15.14
C VAL A 62 9.95 -0.20 -14.11
N VAL A 63 10.42 1.00 -14.41
CA VAL A 63 11.21 1.84 -13.50
C VAL A 63 10.33 3.01 -13.07
N GLY A 64 10.11 3.16 -11.76
CA GLY A 64 9.25 4.20 -11.20
C GLY A 64 9.49 4.39 -9.71
N SER A 65 8.63 5.16 -9.06
CA SER A 65 8.54 5.23 -7.60
C SER A 65 7.85 3.99 -7.04
N LEU A 66 8.20 3.60 -5.81
CA LEU A 66 7.55 2.53 -5.05
C LEU A 66 7.44 2.97 -3.60
N LEU A 67 6.30 3.48 -3.22
CA LEU A 67 6.05 4.00 -1.89
C LEU A 67 5.54 2.90 -0.96
N SER A 68 6.06 2.84 0.25
CA SER A 68 5.61 1.92 1.29
C SER A 68 5.60 2.57 2.67
N ILE A 69 4.67 2.15 3.52
CA ILE A 69 4.59 2.57 4.93
C ILE A 69 5.73 1.92 5.70
N THR A 70 6.53 2.73 6.40
CA THR A 70 7.65 2.24 7.23
C THR A 70 7.43 2.44 8.71
N SER A 71 6.62 3.40 9.10
CA SER A 71 6.19 3.60 10.48
C SER A 71 4.87 4.34 10.54
N SER A 72 4.10 4.04 11.57
CA SER A 72 2.85 4.72 11.92
C SER A 72 2.80 4.92 13.44
N GLY A 73 1.98 5.87 13.89
CA GLY A 73 1.72 6.07 15.31
C GLY A 73 0.80 4.99 15.91
N TYR A 74 0.52 5.11 17.19
CA TYR A 74 -0.55 4.38 17.87
C TYR A 74 -1.51 5.39 18.52
N ILE A 75 -2.70 4.94 18.93
CA ILE A 75 -3.75 5.79 19.51
C ILE A 75 -4.31 5.07 20.74
N GLU A 76 -4.50 5.78 21.84
CA GLU A 76 -5.14 5.24 23.05
C GLU A 76 -6.67 5.18 22.89
N PRO A 77 -7.34 4.19 23.48
CA PRO A 77 -8.80 4.15 23.53
C PRO A 77 -9.39 5.42 24.13
N GLY A 78 -10.45 5.94 23.52
CA GLY A 78 -11.15 7.13 23.97
C GLY A 78 -10.47 8.47 23.67
N GLU A 79 -9.30 8.46 23.07
CA GLU A 79 -8.56 9.68 22.76
C GLU A 79 -8.72 10.15 21.31
N THR A 80 -8.61 11.47 21.13
CA THR A 80 -8.40 12.11 19.83
C THR A 80 -6.94 12.50 19.75
N SER A 81 -6.24 11.99 18.75
CA SER A 81 -4.81 12.18 18.61
C SER A 81 -4.40 12.56 17.20
N ASN A 82 -3.31 13.31 17.09
CA ASN A 82 -2.61 13.50 15.85
C ASN A 82 -1.85 12.22 15.48
N PHE A 83 -2.03 11.78 14.25
CA PHE A 83 -1.46 10.56 13.73
C PHE A 83 -0.57 10.86 12.54
N TYR A 84 0.61 10.27 12.49
CA TYR A 84 1.61 10.53 11.47
C TYR A 84 2.04 9.23 10.81
N ILE A 85 2.23 9.26 9.50
CA ILE A 85 2.70 8.11 8.73
C ILE A 85 3.99 8.46 8.02
N THR A 86 4.98 7.57 8.10
CA THR A 86 6.23 7.70 7.35
C THR A 86 6.18 6.81 6.13
N LEU A 87 6.32 7.40 4.95
CA LEU A 87 6.50 6.70 3.68
C LEU A 87 7.98 6.64 3.32
N ARG A 88 8.38 5.55 2.70
CA ARG A 88 9.69 5.35 2.07
C ARG A 88 9.51 5.07 0.58
N ASN A 89 10.32 5.72 -0.23
CA ASN A 89 10.40 5.40 -1.65
C ASN A 89 11.47 4.31 -1.88
N ASN A 90 11.02 3.09 -2.17
CA ASN A 90 11.88 1.95 -2.49
C ASN A 90 12.11 1.81 -4.01
N GLY A 91 11.55 2.71 -4.81
CA GLY A 91 11.73 2.79 -6.25
C GLY A 91 13.05 3.45 -6.65
N GLN A 92 13.23 3.64 -7.95
CA GLN A 92 14.41 4.26 -8.55
C GLN A 92 14.14 5.69 -9.03
N GLU A 93 12.87 6.09 -9.17
CA GLU A 93 12.46 7.44 -9.55
C GLU A 93 11.88 8.18 -8.34
N SER A 94 11.95 9.49 -8.36
CA SER A 94 11.33 10.35 -7.35
C SER A 94 9.82 10.31 -7.50
N ALA A 95 9.10 10.35 -6.37
CA ALA A 95 7.67 10.66 -6.35
C ALA A 95 7.51 12.13 -5.96
N THR A 96 6.83 12.94 -6.78
CA THR A 96 6.65 14.37 -6.53
C THR A 96 5.24 14.69 -6.05
N GLY A 97 5.12 15.68 -5.17
CA GLY A 97 3.84 16.13 -4.64
C GLY A 97 3.02 15.00 -4.01
N VAL A 98 3.65 14.10 -3.23
CA VAL A 98 2.98 12.93 -2.64
C VAL A 98 1.99 13.37 -1.56
N TYR A 99 0.76 12.90 -1.69
CA TYR A 99 -0.34 13.11 -0.74
C TYR A 99 -1.17 11.83 -0.60
N GLY A 100 -2.07 11.79 0.36
CA GLY A 100 -2.94 10.62 0.53
C GLY A 100 -4.07 10.82 1.50
N GLU A 101 -4.96 9.82 1.53
CA GLU A 101 -6.17 9.79 2.34
C GLU A 101 -6.22 8.51 3.16
N LEU A 102 -6.56 8.64 4.46
CA LEU A 102 -6.83 7.50 5.32
C LEU A 102 -8.21 6.93 5.04
N LEU A 103 -8.29 5.61 4.96
CA LEU A 103 -9.50 4.85 4.67
C LEU A 103 -9.80 3.88 5.81
N TYR A 104 -11.01 3.99 6.39
CA TYR A 104 -11.50 3.06 7.38
C TYR A 104 -13.00 2.80 7.19
N LEU A 105 -13.40 1.54 7.13
CA LEU A 105 -14.81 1.15 6.89
C LEU A 105 -15.55 0.72 8.18
N GLY A 106 -14.84 0.66 9.31
CA GLY A 106 -15.42 0.27 10.59
C GLY A 106 -16.04 1.46 11.34
N THR A 107 -16.46 1.19 12.59
CA THR A 107 -17.11 2.17 13.46
C THR A 107 -16.34 2.39 14.78
N LEU A 108 -15.20 1.72 14.98
CA LEU A 108 -14.43 1.79 16.21
C LEU A 108 -13.61 3.07 16.33
N ILE A 109 -13.21 3.64 15.19
CA ILE A 109 -12.52 4.93 15.13
C ILE A 109 -13.26 5.90 14.21
N GLU A 110 -13.11 7.19 14.45
CA GLU A 110 -13.54 8.29 13.58
C GLU A 110 -12.30 9.02 13.08
N ILE A 111 -12.19 9.21 11.76
CA ILE A 111 -11.14 10.00 11.12
C ILE A 111 -11.76 11.37 10.82
N THR A 112 -11.30 12.43 11.51
CA THR A 112 -11.82 13.79 11.34
C THR A 112 -10.95 14.64 10.43
N ASP A 113 -9.68 14.24 10.23
CA ASP A 113 -8.79 14.75 9.21
C ASP A 113 -8.10 13.55 8.55
N ASP A 114 -8.55 13.20 7.37
CA ASP A 114 -8.12 12.03 6.60
C ASP A 114 -7.04 12.33 5.57
N TYR A 115 -6.72 13.62 5.37
CA TYR A 115 -5.75 14.05 4.37
C TYR A 115 -4.36 14.25 4.97
N GLY A 116 -3.33 13.76 4.27
CA GLY A 116 -1.92 13.94 4.60
C GLY A 116 -1.06 14.20 3.38
N SER A 117 0.03 14.92 3.56
CA SER A 117 1.00 15.26 2.52
C SER A 117 2.42 14.93 2.96
N TRP A 118 3.21 14.43 2.01
CA TRP A 118 4.64 14.14 2.18
C TRP A 118 5.52 15.01 1.30
N GLY A 119 4.94 15.70 0.30
CA GLY A 119 5.73 16.43 -0.71
C GLY A 119 6.54 15.47 -1.59
N ASP A 120 7.78 15.85 -1.92
CA ASP A 120 8.64 15.05 -2.81
C ASP A 120 9.42 14.00 -2.03
N ILE A 121 9.35 12.74 -2.46
CA ILE A 121 10.08 11.62 -1.86
C ILE A 121 11.08 11.08 -2.87
N PHE A 122 12.37 11.39 -2.68
CA PHE A 122 13.46 10.89 -3.52
C PHE A 122 13.71 9.38 -3.32
N PRO A 123 14.35 8.69 -4.28
CA PRO A 123 14.73 7.30 -4.12
C PRO A 123 15.46 7.02 -2.80
N LEU A 124 15.04 5.98 -2.09
CA LEU A 124 15.54 5.54 -0.79
C LEU A 124 15.31 6.52 0.38
N ALA A 125 14.70 7.68 0.14
CA ALA A 125 14.33 8.62 1.20
C ALA A 125 13.07 8.16 1.94
N SER A 126 12.93 8.63 3.19
CA SER A 126 11.73 8.47 4.01
C SER A 126 11.26 9.85 4.48
N ILE A 127 9.98 10.12 4.36
CA ILE A 127 9.35 11.37 4.77
C ILE A 127 8.13 11.01 5.63
N THR A 128 7.92 11.81 6.69
CA THR A 128 6.73 11.72 7.55
C THR A 128 5.71 12.76 7.11
N SER A 129 4.43 12.38 7.08
CA SER A 129 3.31 13.27 6.72
C SER A 129 3.16 14.45 7.69
N ASP A 130 2.37 15.43 7.31
CA ASP A 130 1.63 16.24 8.26
C ASP A 130 0.61 15.39 9.05
N ALA A 131 -0.07 16.00 10.01
CA ALA A 131 -0.91 15.26 10.94
C ALA A 131 -2.26 14.88 10.32
N PHE A 132 -2.62 13.61 10.39
CA PHE A 132 -4.02 13.15 10.37
C PHE A 132 -4.63 13.33 11.76
N THR A 133 -5.96 13.39 11.87
CA THR A 133 -6.64 13.43 13.17
C THR A 133 -7.61 12.26 13.29
N ILE A 134 -7.38 11.41 14.30
CA ILE A 134 -8.17 10.20 14.54
C ILE A 134 -8.68 10.21 15.98
N THR A 135 -9.95 9.82 16.17
CA THR A 135 -10.56 9.59 17.48
C THR A 135 -10.86 8.11 17.65
N ALA A 136 -10.33 7.47 18.68
CA ALA A 136 -10.65 6.10 19.05
C ALA A 136 -11.85 6.06 20.01
N GLY A 137 -12.75 5.08 19.85
CA GLY A 137 -13.88 4.89 20.75
C GLY A 137 -13.44 4.46 22.16
N ASN A 138 -14.19 4.88 23.19
CA ASN A 138 -13.89 4.54 24.61
C ASN A 138 -13.97 3.05 24.93
N GLY A 139 -14.78 2.27 24.19
CA GLY A 139 -14.99 0.84 24.45
C GLY A 139 -14.03 -0.07 23.68
N ILE A 140 -12.98 0.46 23.07
CA ILE A 140 -11.98 -0.35 22.37
C ILE A 140 -11.00 -0.91 23.40
N LEU A 141 -10.76 -2.22 23.34
CA LEU A 141 -9.77 -2.86 24.21
C LEU A 141 -8.35 -2.53 23.76
N ASN A 142 -7.45 -2.35 24.73
CA ASN A 142 -6.03 -2.20 24.46
C ASN A 142 -5.49 -3.38 23.63
N GLY A 143 -4.62 -3.11 22.67
CA GLY A 143 -4.07 -4.11 21.75
C GLY A 143 -4.98 -4.46 20.57
N THR A 144 -6.17 -3.86 20.44
CA THR A 144 -7.01 -4.05 19.26
C THR A 144 -6.28 -3.59 18.01
N ILE A 145 -6.28 -4.44 16.97
CA ILE A 145 -5.65 -4.15 15.69
C ILE A 145 -6.73 -3.89 14.65
N LEU A 146 -6.68 -2.70 14.04
CA LEU A 146 -7.61 -2.27 12.99
C LEU A 146 -6.91 -2.20 11.63
N PRO A 147 -7.47 -2.78 10.56
CA PRO A 147 -6.93 -2.61 9.22
C PRO A 147 -7.28 -1.20 8.71
N ILE A 148 -6.27 -0.35 8.58
CA ILE A 148 -6.41 0.98 8.00
C ILE A 148 -5.83 0.97 6.59
N GLY A 149 -6.56 1.52 5.62
CA GLY A 149 -6.06 1.80 4.29
C GLY A 149 -5.45 3.20 4.22
N LEU A 150 -4.38 3.34 3.49
CA LEU A 150 -3.85 4.62 3.04
C LEU A 150 -3.83 4.62 1.52
N ARG A 151 -4.64 5.47 0.90
CA ARG A 151 -4.54 5.73 -0.53
C ARG A 151 -3.44 6.76 -0.75
N ILE A 152 -2.39 6.38 -1.45
CA ILE A 152 -1.21 7.21 -1.72
C ILE A 152 -1.27 7.64 -3.18
N GLN A 153 -1.12 8.94 -3.43
CA GLN A 153 -1.15 9.54 -4.75
C GLN A 153 0.04 10.48 -4.96
N SER A 154 0.42 10.72 -6.22
CA SER A 154 1.45 11.70 -6.59
C SER A 154 1.05 12.52 -7.82
N GLU A 155 1.76 13.61 -8.08
CA GLU A 155 1.53 14.46 -9.26
C GLU A 155 1.81 13.72 -10.56
N GLU A 156 2.70 12.71 -10.58
CA GLU A 156 2.99 11.88 -11.74
C GLU A 156 1.91 10.84 -12.02
N GLY A 157 0.87 10.73 -11.16
CA GLY A 157 -0.25 9.81 -11.32
C GLY A 157 -0.07 8.46 -10.61
N TYR A 158 0.90 8.34 -9.69
CA TYR A 158 0.92 7.21 -8.76
C TYR A 158 -0.39 7.19 -7.99
N ASP A 159 -1.05 6.03 -7.91
CA ASP A 159 -2.31 5.83 -7.15
C ASP A 159 -2.34 4.39 -6.66
N HIS A 160 -2.13 4.21 -5.36
CA HIS A 160 -2.06 2.90 -4.73
C HIS A 160 -2.68 2.95 -3.34
N ILE A 161 -3.35 1.85 -2.93
CA ILE A 161 -3.86 1.70 -1.56
C ILE A 161 -3.01 0.66 -0.86
N GLU A 162 -2.38 1.07 0.24
CA GLU A 162 -1.65 0.19 1.14
C GLU A 162 -2.43 0.03 2.44
N TYR A 163 -2.56 -1.21 2.94
CA TYR A 163 -3.21 -1.49 4.22
C TYR A 163 -2.16 -1.81 5.27
N TYR A 164 -2.34 -1.26 6.45
CA TYR A 164 -1.48 -1.55 7.58
C TYR A 164 -2.30 -1.77 8.85
N PRO A 165 -1.79 -2.55 9.81
CA PRO A 165 -2.45 -2.78 11.09
C PRO A 165 -2.21 -1.60 12.03
N LEU A 166 -3.26 -0.81 12.34
CA LEU A 166 -3.22 0.20 13.37
C LEU A 166 -3.52 -0.45 14.73
N GLN A 167 -2.59 -0.38 15.66
CA GLN A 167 -2.83 -0.83 17.03
C GLN A 167 -3.48 0.30 17.85
N ILE A 168 -4.55 -0.04 18.56
CA ILE A 168 -5.23 0.83 19.52
C ILE A 168 -4.80 0.43 20.92
N GLY A 169 -4.21 1.37 21.65
CA GLY A 169 -3.72 1.16 23.00
C GLY A 169 -2.53 0.21 23.12
N THR A 170 -1.93 0.21 24.28
CA THR A 170 -0.82 -0.70 24.63
C THR A 170 -1.31 -1.70 25.64
N VAL A 171 -1.19 -2.99 25.34
CA VAL A 171 -1.58 -4.08 26.25
C VAL A 171 -0.70 -4.06 27.49
N SER A 172 -1.32 -4.14 28.65
CA SER A 172 -0.69 -4.27 29.97
C SER A 172 -1.11 -5.57 30.66
N GLU A 173 -0.54 -5.88 31.81
CA GLU A 173 -0.88 -7.10 32.60
C GLU A 173 -2.31 -7.07 33.18
N ILE A 174 -2.95 -5.90 33.21
CA ILE A 174 -4.32 -5.70 33.68
C ILE A 174 -5.34 -5.57 32.55
N ASP A 175 -4.96 -5.88 31.34
CA ASP A 175 -5.82 -5.84 30.15
C ASP A 175 -6.27 -7.26 29.78
N PRO A 176 -7.48 -7.44 29.25
CA PRO A 176 -7.96 -8.73 28.78
C PRO A 176 -7.03 -9.34 27.75
N LEU A 177 -6.77 -10.65 27.85
CA LEU A 177 -5.94 -11.37 26.89
C LEU A 177 -6.69 -11.56 25.58
N GLY A 178 -6.10 -11.08 24.50
CA GLY A 178 -6.67 -11.20 23.15
C GLY A 178 -6.23 -10.09 22.21
N PRO A 179 -6.85 -9.98 21.00
CA PRO A 179 -7.74 -11.00 20.47
C PRO A 179 -6.99 -12.26 20.00
N ASP A 180 -7.64 -13.41 20.07
CA ASP A 180 -7.17 -14.59 19.34
C ASP A 180 -7.43 -14.47 17.84
N GLN A 181 -7.06 -15.50 17.05
CA GLN A 181 -7.29 -15.51 15.59
C GLN A 181 -8.76 -15.38 15.16
N TYR A 182 -9.71 -15.54 16.10
CA TYR A 182 -11.16 -15.46 15.86
C TYR A 182 -11.77 -14.17 16.45
N GLY A 183 -10.96 -13.32 17.12
CA GLY A 183 -11.41 -12.08 17.71
C GLY A 183 -11.93 -12.21 19.16
N TYR A 184 -11.68 -13.34 19.85
CA TYR A 184 -12.09 -13.53 21.23
C TYR A 184 -11.08 -12.95 22.21
N TYR A 185 -11.61 -12.44 23.34
CA TYR A 185 -10.85 -11.96 24.49
C TYR A 185 -11.17 -12.81 25.71
N ILE A 186 -10.19 -12.97 26.60
CA ILE A 186 -10.34 -13.64 27.89
C ILE A 186 -10.19 -12.59 28.98
N TYR A 187 -11.20 -12.48 29.81
CA TYR A 187 -11.21 -11.58 30.98
C TYR A 187 -10.92 -12.35 32.24
N ASP A 188 -10.17 -11.75 33.15
CA ASP A 188 -9.99 -12.24 34.52
C ASP A 188 -10.53 -11.23 35.55
N SER A 189 -10.33 -11.51 36.87
CA SER A 189 -10.82 -10.65 37.96
C SER A 189 -10.06 -9.32 38.07
N GLY A 190 -8.97 -9.13 37.37
CA GLY A 190 -8.20 -7.89 37.29
C GLY A 190 -8.68 -6.93 36.22
N ASP A 191 -9.51 -7.40 35.27
CA ASP A 191 -9.98 -6.66 34.09
C ASP A 191 -11.28 -5.88 34.37
N ASP A 192 -11.42 -5.26 35.57
CA ASP A 192 -12.65 -4.59 36.00
C ASP A 192 -12.84 -3.18 35.42
N GLY A 193 -11.84 -2.63 34.75
CA GLY A 193 -11.85 -1.28 34.15
C GLY A 193 -12.54 -1.17 32.80
N TYR A 194 -13.09 -2.24 32.25
CA TYR A 194 -13.69 -2.28 30.90
C TYR A 194 -15.21 -2.35 30.94
N ASP A 195 -15.88 -1.61 30.04
CA ASP A 195 -17.36 -1.56 29.95
C ASP A 195 -18.01 -2.93 29.73
N LEU A 196 -17.31 -3.85 29.08
CA LEU A 196 -17.77 -5.21 28.81
C LEU A 196 -17.18 -6.26 29.78
N ALA A 197 -16.50 -5.84 30.83
CA ALA A 197 -15.97 -6.75 31.82
C ALA A 197 -17.12 -7.58 32.46
N PRO A 198 -16.95 -8.90 32.60
CA PRO A 198 -17.98 -9.72 33.22
C PRO A 198 -18.09 -9.40 34.71
N VAL A 199 -19.34 -9.29 35.20
CA VAL A 199 -19.60 -9.14 36.63
C VAL A 199 -19.69 -10.53 37.24
N TYR A 200 -18.72 -10.86 38.13
CA TYR A 200 -18.69 -12.11 38.86
C TYR A 200 -19.41 -11.93 40.22
N ASP A 201 -20.68 -12.32 40.28
CA ASP A 201 -21.53 -12.22 41.47
C ASP A 201 -21.75 -13.58 42.20
N TRP A 202 -20.91 -14.56 41.88
CA TRP A 202 -20.96 -15.87 42.51
C TRP A 202 -20.30 -15.83 43.89
N VAL A 203 -20.92 -16.54 44.79
CA VAL A 203 -20.40 -16.76 46.15
C VAL A 203 -19.50 -18.00 46.12
N GLU A 204 -18.21 -17.83 46.47
CA GLU A 204 -17.36 -18.98 46.72
C GLU A 204 -17.93 -19.77 47.89
N ILE A 205 -18.17 -21.06 47.71
CA ILE A 205 -18.58 -21.97 48.77
C ILE A 205 -17.30 -22.63 49.29
N ASP A 206 -16.87 -22.27 50.49
CA ASP A 206 -15.77 -22.91 51.22
C ASP A 206 -16.06 -24.37 51.55
#